data_10aad3893bd1c148cbab2d72f125dd36
#
_entry.id   10aad3893bd1c148cbab2d72f125dd36
#
_cell.length_a   1.000
_cell.length_b   1.000
_cell.length_c   1.000
_cell.angle_alpha   90.00
_cell.angle_beta   90.00
_cell.angle_gamma   90.00
#
_symmetry.space_group_name_H-M   'P 1'
#
loop_
_entity.id
_entity.type
_entity.pdbx_description
1 polymer ?
#
loop_
_entity_poly.entity_id
_entity_poly.type
_entity_poly.pdbx_seq_one_letter_code
_entity_poly.pdbx_strand_id
1 'polypeptide(L)'
;MTWADLFGRVAESVVAKGKPPFDFAVVDEAQDVEVAELRFLAALATDRPDGLFFAGDLGQRIFQQPFSWLSLGVDVRGRSHTLRINYRTSHQIRAQADRLLPPSIADVDGNAEDRRATVSVFNGPAPTIEILADSDEEAEAVGRWVVDRIAEGVEPHEIGIFVRSSPQLRRARAAAKQSGVPATELGDKVETTPGRLSIGTMHLARGLEFRAVAVMACDDEVLPLQQRIEAVADDADLEDVYNTERHLLYVACTRARDHLLVTGVKPASEFLEDLLN
;
A
#
# COMPACT_ATOMS: atom_id res chain seq x y z
N MET A 1 -6.32 22.42 -17.53
CA MET A 1 -7.35 21.37 -17.49
C MET A 1 -6.74 20.22 -16.71
N THR A 2 -7.30 19.95 -15.57
CA THR A 2 -6.89 18.82 -14.70
C THR A 2 -7.53 17.51 -15.17
N TRP A 3 -7.08 16.37 -14.67
CA TRP A 3 -7.75 15.09 -14.90
C TRP A 3 -9.19 15.10 -14.37
N ALA A 4 -9.42 15.69 -13.20
CA ALA A 4 -10.76 15.84 -12.63
C ALA A 4 -11.70 16.62 -13.55
N ASP A 5 -11.22 17.74 -14.16
CA ASP A 5 -12.00 18.52 -15.13
C ASP A 5 -12.32 17.68 -16.38
N LEU A 6 -11.38 16.84 -16.83
CA LEU A 6 -11.59 15.98 -17.99
C LEU A 6 -12.67 14.94 -17.71
N PHE A 7 -12.56 14.20 -16.58
CA PHE A 7 -13.55 13.20 -16.18
C PHE A 7 -14.95 13.82 -16.01
N GLY A 8 -15.05 15.01 -15.38
CA GLY A 8 -16.32 15.72 -15.25
C GLY A 8 -16.98 16.01 -16.60
N ARG A 9 -16.23 16.60 -17.54
CA ARG A 9 -16.74 16.93 -18.90
C ARG A 9 -17.14 15.67 -19.71
N VAL A 10 -16.37 14.58 -19.57
CA VAL A 10 -16.69 13.33 -20.25
C VAL A 10 -17.94 12.71 -19.65
N ALA A 11 -18.12 12.73 -18.32
CA ALA A 11 -19.34 12.28 -17.65
C ALA A 11 -20.59 13.05 -18.16
N GLU A 12 -20.52 14.38 -18.20
CA GLU A 12 -21.60 15.21 -18.76
C GLU A 12 -21.93 14.85 -20.23
N SER A 13 -20.88 14.60 -21.04
CA SER A 13 -21.05 14.22 -22.44
C SER A 13 -21.74 12.85 -22.60
N VAL A 14 -21.39 11.88 -21.73
CA VAL A 14 -22.01 10.54 -21.73
C VAL A 14 -23.48 10.65 -21.38
N VAL A 15 -23.82 11.39 -20.33
CA VAL A 15 -25.21 11.62 -19.92
C VAL A 15 -26.01 12.32 -21.03
N ALA A 16 -25.45 13.38 -21.64
CA ALA A 16 -26.11 14.14 -22.70
C ALA A 16 -26.40 13.30 -23.96
N LYS A 17 -25.54 12.33 -24.27
CA LYS A 17 -25.74 11.42 -25.41
C LYS A 17 -26.78 10.32 -25.15
N GLY A 18 -27.09 10.06 -23.88
CA GLY A 18 -28.08 9.04 -23.47
C GLY A 18 -27.70 7.59 -23.82
N LYS A 19 -26.51 7.38 -24.36
CA LYS A 19 -26.00 6.04 -24.72
C LYS A 19 -24.53 5.94 -24.33
N PRO A 20 -24.20 5.25 -23.21
CA PRO A 20 -22.83 4.97 -22.83
C PRO A 20 -22.10 4.16 -23.91
N PRO A 21 -20.78 4.38 -24.09
CA PRO A 21 -19.98 3.70 -25.12
C PRO A 21 -19.71 2.21 -24.80
N PHE A 22 -19.90 1.79 -23.55
CA PHE A 22 -19.64 0.43 -23.08
C PHE A 22 -20.87 -0.15 -22.40
N ASP A 23 -21.04 -1.46 -22.44
CA ASP A 23 -22.16 -2.15 -21.79
C ASP A 23 -21.93 -2.35 -20.30
N PHE A 24 -20.68 -2.53 -19.88
CA PHE A 24 -20.25 -2.62 -18.48
C PHE A 24 -18.80 -2.15 -18.33
N ALA A 25 -18.39 -1.83 -17.10
CA ALA A 25 -17.03 -1.50 -16.75
C ALA A 25 -16.57 -2.32 -15.55
N VAL A 26 -15.32 -2.80 -15.61
CA VAL A 26 -14.63 -3.46 -14.53
C VAL A 26 -13.52 -2.52 -14.05
N VAL A 27 -13.49 -2.25 -12.76
CA VAL A 27 -12.55 -1.34 -12.11
C VAL A 27 -11.76 -2.13 -11.09
N ASP A 28 -10.48 -2.26 -11.32
CA ASP A 28 -9.52 -2.81 -10.35
C ASP A 28 -8.93 -1.70 -9.49
N GLU A 29 -8.37 -2.06 -8.33
CA GLU A 29 -7.84 -1.11 -7.33
C GLU A 29 -8.86 0.00 -6.98
N ALA A 30 -10.10 -0.38 -6.80
CA ALA A 30 -11.22 0.55 -6.63
C ALA A 30 -11.10 1.47 -5.40
N GLN A 31 -10.27 1.11 -4.40
CA GLN A 31 -9.95 1.98 -3.26
C GLN A 31 -9.25 3.28 -3.67
N ASP A 32 -8.73 3.38 -4.89
CA ASP A 32 -8.00 4.54 -5.40
C ASP A 32 -8.79 5.41 -6.36
N VAL A 33 -10.01 5.01 -6.67
CA VAL A 33 -10.89 5.78 -7.56
C VAL A 33 -11.23 7.14 -6.93
N GLU A 34 -10.93 8.21 -7.62
CA GLU A 34 -11.26 9.57 -7.18
C GLU A 34 -12.74 9.92 -7.41
N VAL A 35 -13.22 10.97 -6.72
CA VAL A 35 -14.60 11.45 -6.82
C VAL A 35 -14.99 11.75 -8.28
N ALA A 36 -14.10 12.38 -9.06
CA ALA A 36 -14.35 12.71 -10.45
C ALA A 36 -14.44 11.46 -11.34
N GLU A 37 -13.60 10.48 -11.07
CA GLU A 37 -13.59 9.20 -11.77
C GLU A 37 -14.85 8.39 -11.44
N LEU A 38 -15.24 8.34 -10.15
CA LEU A 38 -16.45 7.62 -9.75
C LEU A 38 -17.72 8.24 -10.36
N ARG A 39 -17.82 9.57 -10.46
CA ARG A 39 -18.89 10.25 -11.18
C ARG A 39 -18.93 9.87 -12.66
N PHE A 40 -17.77 9.76 -13.29
CA PHE A 40 -17.70 9.29 -14.68
C PHE A 40 -18.15 7.84 -14.80
N LEU A 41 -17.71 6.95 -13.92
CA LEU A 41 -18.13 5.54 -13.89
C LEU A 41 -19.64 5.41 -13.65
N ALA A 42 -20.20 6.19 -12.72
CA ALA A 42 -21.65 6.24 -12.50
C ALA A 42 -22.41 6.66 -13.77
N ALA A 43 -21.89 7.64 -14.51
CA ALA A 43 -22.49 8.06 -15.78
C ALA A 43 -22.47 6.96 -16.85
N LEU A 44 -21.43 6.11 -16.87
CA LEU A 44 -21.36 4.96 -17.78
C LEU A 44 -22.42 3.89 -17.47
N ALA A 45 -22.82 3.77 -16.22
CA ALA A 45 -23.77 2.75 -15.76
C ALA A 45 -25.21 3.27 -15.61
N THR A 46 -25.51 4.51 -16.02
CA THR A 46 -26.85 5.09 -15.94
C THR A 46 -27.88 4.14 -16.57
N ASP A 47 -28.95 3.83 -15.82
CA ASP A 47 -30.06 2.93 -16.20
C ASP A 47 -29.64 1.47 -16.49
N ARG A 48 -28.46 1.04 -16.01
CA ARG A 48 -27.97 -0.32 -16.20
C ARG A 48 -27.71 -1.00 -14.85
N PRO A 49 -28.61 -1.82 -14.33
CA PRO A 49 -28.31 -2.66 -13.19
C PRO A 49 -27.11 -3.57 -13.54
N ASP A 50 -26.16 -3.70 -12.61
CA ASP A 50 -24.93 -4.51 -12.76
C ASP A 50 -23.95 -4.01 -13.86
N GLY A 51 -24.06 -2.74 -14.27
CA GLY A 51 -23.16 -2.15 -15.26
C GLY A 51 -21.74 -1.88 -14.76
N LEU A 52 -21.49 -1.92 -13.43
CA LEU A 52 -20.19 -1.69 -12.82
C LEU A 52 -19.79 -2.86 -11.93
N PHE A 53 -18.55 -3.28 -12.04
CA PHE A 53 -17.90 -4.21 -11.13
C PHE A 53 -16.63 -3.56 -10.56
N PHE A 54 -16.50 -3.56 -9.25
CA PHE A 54 -15.34 -3.02 -8.54
C PHE A 54 -14.59 -4.13 -7.81
N ALA A 55 -13.27 -4.16 -7.95
CA ALA A 55 -12.37 -4.96 -7.15
C ALA A 55 -11.42 -4.02 -6.40
N GLY A 56 -11.19 -4.27 -5.11
CA GLY A 56 -10.31 -3.42 -4.30
C GLY A 56 -10.15 -3.93 -2.89
N ASP A 57 -9.24 -3.32 -2.14
CA ASP A 57 -8.91 -3.63 -0.75
C ASP A 57 -8.95 -2.34 0.07
N LEU A 58 -9.92 -2.21 0.98
CA LEU A 58 -10.05 -1.03 1.85
C LEU A 58 -8.82 -0.82 2.74
N GLY A 59 -8.12 -1.90 3.11
CA GLY A 59 -6.87 -1.85 3.87
C GLY A 59 -5.69 -1.28 3.09
N GLN A 60 -5.80 -1.11 1.78
CA GLN A 60 -4.78 -0.51 0.92
C GLN A 60 -5.09 0.94 0.51
N ARG A 61 -6.11 1.56 1.08
CA ARG A 61 -6.43 2.97 0.83
C ARG A 61 -5.37 3.88 1.46
N ILE A 62 -4.54 4.53 0.64
CA ILE A 62 -3.44 5.39 1.10
C ILE A 62 -3.66 6.87 0.69
N PHE A 63 -4.33 7.11 -0.43
CA PHE A 63 -4.29 8.43 -1.09
C PHE A 63 -5.56 9.25 -0.99
N GLN A 64 -6.65 8.71 -0.47
CA GLN A 64 -7.94 9.38 -0.54
C GLN A 64 -8.63 9.53 0.80
N GLN A 65 -9.17 10.72 1.03
CA GLN A 65 -10.15 10.89 2.09
C GLN A 65 -11.40 10.06 1.79
N PRO A 66 -12.00 9.43 2.82
CA PRO A 66 -13.21 8.66 2.66
C PRO A 66 -14.35 9.52 2.08
N PHE A 67 -15.03 9.03 1.07
CA PHE A 67 -16.24 9.66 0.53
C PHE A 67 -17.32 8.61 0.30
N SER A 68 -18.59 9.03 0.28
CA SER A 68 -19.73 8.15 0.07
C SER A 68 -19.89 7.84 -1.43
N TRP A 69 -19.79 6.57 -1.80
CA TRP A 69 -20.07 6.08 -3.14
C TRP A 69 -21.54 6.24 -3.49
N LEU A 70 -22.42 5.99 -2.50
CA LEU A 70 -23.85 6.15 -2.63
C LEU A 70 -24.21 7.59 -3.01
N SER A 71 -23.59 8.59 -2.40
CA SER A 71 -23.83 10.00 -2.70
C SER A 71 -23.45 10.39 -4.14
N LEU A 72 -22.56 9.62 -4.76
CA LEU A 72 -22.09 9.81 -6.12
C LEU A 72 -22.82 8.94 -7.17
N GLY A 73 -23.88 8.22 -6.73
CA GLY A 73 -24.74 7.44 -7.62
C GLY A 73 -24.33 5.98 -7.77
N VAL A 74 -23.38 5.48 -6.96
CA VAL A 74 -22.96 4.07 -6.99
C VAL A 74 -23.35 3.38 -5.68
N ASP A 75 -24.40 2.54 -5.74
CA ASP A 75 -24.86 1.78 -4.57
C ASP A 75 -24.32 0.35 -4.60
N VAL A 76 -23.34 0.07 -3.75
CA VAL A 76 -22.71 -1.24 -3.58
C VAL A 76 -23.19 -1.98 -2.32
N ARG A 77 -24.11 -1.42 -1.55
CA ARG A 77 -24.60 -2.00 -0.28
C ARG A 77 -25.31 -3.33 -0.54
N GLY A 78 -24.94 -4.34 0.25
CA GLY A 78 -25.48 -5.69 0.10
C GLY A 78 -25.02 -6.45 -1.14
N ARG A 79 -24.10 -5.87 -1.91
CA ARG A 79 -23.53 -6.44 -3.15
C ARG A 79 -22.02 -6.68 -3.06
N SER A 80 -21.43 -6.38 -1.91
CA SER A 80 -20.01 -6.59 -1.63
C SER A 80 -19.74 -8.03 -1.20
N HIS A 81 -18.67 -8.61 -1.75
CA HIS A 81 -18.18 -9.94 -1.39
C HIS A 81 -16.69 -9.87 -1.08
N THR A 82 -16.30 -10.29 0.13
CA THR A 82 -14.91 -10.33 0.54
C THR A 82 -14.27 -11.67 0.15
N LEU A 83 -13.15 -11.61 -0.57
CA LEU A 83 -12.31 -12.78 -0.83
C LEU A 83 -11.50 -13.09 0.43
N ARG A 84 -11.70 -14.29 0.99
CA ARG A 84 -11.11 -14.69 2.28
C ARG A 84 -9.86 -15.56 2.15
N ILE A 85 -9.41 -15.84 0.93
CA ILE A 85 -8.23 -16.66 0.70
C ILE A 85 -7.15 -15.78 0.09
N ASN A 86 -6.02 -15.65 0.81
CA ASN A 86 -4.87 -14.89 0.37
C ASN A 86 -3.80 -15.86 -0.18
N TYR A 87 -3.49 -15.71 -1.47
CA TYR A 87 -2.47 -16.47 -2.20
C TYR A 87 -1.14 -15.72 -2.32
N ARG A 88 -1.12 -14.44 -1.95
CA ARG A 88 0.01 -13.53 -2.20
C ARG A 88 1.04 -13.56 -1.08
N THR A 89 0.62 -13.53 0.17
CA THR A 89 1.46 -13.25 1.34
C THR A 89 1.38 -14.41 2.32
N SER A 90 2.51 -14.84 2.89
CA SER A 90 2.53 -15.90 3.90
C SER A 90 1.71 -15.51 5.14
N HIS A 91 1.23 -16.54 5.86
CA HIS A 91 0.43 -16.33 7.07
C HIS A 91 1.17 -15.46 8.10
N GLN A 92 2.46 -15.70 8.30
CA GLN A 92 3.27 -15.00 9.29
C GLN A 92 3.43 -13.50 8.95
N ILE A 93 3.71 -13.19 7.68
CA ILE A 93 3.83 -11.79 7.23
C ILE A 93 2.49 -11.08 7.39
N ARG A 94 1.41 -11.73 6.94
CA ARG A 94 0.09 -11.15 7.04
C ARG A 94 -0.32 -10.91 8.49
N ALA A 95 -0.20 -11.93 9.35
CA ALA A 95 -0.55 -11.81 10.77
C ALA A 95 0.22 -10.70 11.47
N GLN A 96 1.48 -10.48 11.08
CA GLN A 96 2.30 -9.40 11.62
C GLN A 96 1.84 -8.03 11.10
N ALA A 97 1.63 -7.89 9.79
CA ALA A 97 1.18 -6.64 9.19
C ALA A 97 -0.23 -6.25 9.64
N ASP A 98 -1.14 -7.21 9.83
CA ASP A 98 -2.51 -6.96 10.29
C ASP A 98 -2.58 -6.28 11.68
N ARG A 99 -1.51 -6.31 12.48
CA ARG A 99 -1.42 -5.59 13.76
C ARG A 99 -1.39 -4.06 13.59
N LEU A 100 -0.98 -3.57 12.43
CA LEU A 100 -0.96 -2.14 12.13
C LEU A 100 -2.35 -1.54 11.92
N LEU A 101 -3.34 -2.38 11.59
CA LEU A 101 -4.66 -1.93 11.19
C LEU A 101 -5.74 -2.47 12.14
N PRO A 102 -6.86 -1.77 12.28
CA PRO A 102 -7.97 -2.27 13.08
C PRO A 102 -8.50 -3.60 12.50
N PRO A 103 -9.06 -4.47 13.35
CA PRO A 103 -9.57 -5.77 12.91
C PRO A 103 -10.71 -5.70 11.89
N SER A 104 -11.42 -4.57 11.85
CA SER A 104 -12.46 -4.28 10.86
C SER A 104 -12.28 -2.88 10.35
N ILE A 105 -12.32 -2.73 9.03
CA ILE A 105 -12.27 -1.45 8.33
C ILE A 105 -13.61 -1.24 7.65
N ALA A 106 -14.21 -0.06 7.83
CA ALA A 106 -15.47 0.30 7.19
C ALA A 106 -15.27 1.51 6.28
N ASP A 107 -16.03 1.56 5.18
CA ASP A 107 -16.17 2.76 4.38
C ASP A 107 -17.26 3.70 4.96
N VAL A 108 -17.41 4.88 4.35
CA VAL A 108 -18.40 5.91 4.76
C VAL A 108 -19.84 5.41 4.59
N ASP A 109 -20.09 4.49 3.67
CA ASP A 109 -21.42 3.94 3.39
C ASP A 109 -21.77 2.73 4.29
N GLY A 110 -20.87 2.36 5.21
CA GLY A 110 -21.07 1.29 6.20
C GLY A 110 -20.74 -0.12 5.66
N ASN A 111 -20.12 -0.23 4.49
CA ASN A 111 -19.56 -1.51 4.06
C ASN A 111 -18.34 -1.81 4.91
N ALA A 112 -18.35 -2.93 5.63
CA ALA A 112 -17.28 -3.31 6.53
C ALA A 112 -16.56 -4.57 6.03
N GLU A 113 -15.23 -4.57 6.16
CA GLU A 113 -14.37 -5.72 5.90
C GLU A 113 -13.80 -6.25 7.22
N ASP A 114 -14.11 -7.51 7.57
CA ASP A 114 -13.48 -8.21 8.69
C ASP A 114 -12.19 -8.90 8.19
N ARG A 115 -11.07 -8.33 8.57
CA ARG A 115 -9.74 -8.75 8.14
C ARG A 115 -9.30 -10.08 8.77
N ARG A 116 -9.81 -10.41 9.95
CA ARG A 116 -9.47 -11.63 10.71
C ARG A 116 -9.96 -12.90 10.02
N ALA A 117 -10.97 -12.79 9.18
CA ALA A 117 -11.56 -13.92 8.47
C ALA A 117 -10.74 -14.35 7.23
N THR A 118 -9.69 -13.61 6.85
CA THR A 118 -8.86 -13.95 5.69
C THR A 118 -7.73 -14.91 6.08
N VAL A 119 -7.54 -15.96 5.30
CA VAL A 119 -6.57 -17.03 5.53
C VAL A 119 -5.55 -17.07 4.40
N SER A 120 -4.25 -17.04 4.73
CA SER A 120 -3.18 -17.28 3.77
C SER A 120 -3.02 -18.77 3.50
N VAL A 121 -2.83 -19.16 2.22
CA VAL A 121 -2.75 -20.58 1.80
C VAL A 121 -1.43 -21.23 2.13
N PHE A 122 -0.40 -20.48 2.51
CA PHE A 122 0.92 -21.01 2.84
C PHE A 122 1.54 -20.29 4.05
N ASN A 123 2.50 -20.97 4.67
CA ASN A 123 3.31 -20.44 5.76
C ASN A 123 4.70 -20.04 5.24
N GLY A 124 5.31 -19.06 5.90
CA GLY A 124 6.68 -18.61 5.69
C GLY A 124 7.41 -18.42 7.01
N PRO A 125 8.65 -17.95 7.01
CA PRO A 125 9.34 -17.54 8.21
C PRO A 125 8.63 -16.38 8.89
N ALA A 126 8.82 -16.21 10.18
CA ALA A 126 8.37 -15.04 10.91
C ALA A 126 9.07 -13.79 10.36
N PRO A 127 8.37 -12.67 10.19
CA PRO A 127 9.01 -11.39 9.90
C PRO A 127 10.08 -11.02 10.94
N THR A 128 11.14 -10.41 10.48
CA THR A 128 12.20 -9.87 11.34
C THR A 128 11.95 -8.38 11.55
N ILE A 129 11.96 -7.93 12.81
CA ILE A 129 11.82 -6.52 13.16
C ILE A 129 13.03 -6.15 14.02
N GLU A 130 13.83 -5.18 13.57
CA GLU A 130 15.07 -4.79 14.22
C GLU A 130 15.13 -3.28 14.47
N ILE A 131 15.53 -2.90 15.69
CA ILE A 131 15.78 -1.52 16.07
C ILE A 131 17.28 -1.36 16.30
N LEU A 132 17.94 -0.64 15.40
CA LEU A 132 19.38 -0.45 15.34
C LEU A 132 19.82 0.83 16.08
N ALA A 133 21.11 0.96 16.36
CA ALA A 133 21.62 2.13 17.05
C ALA A 133 21.75 3.35 16.12
N ASP A 134 22.13 3.12 14.86
CA ASP A 134 22.32 4.17 13.86
C ASP A 134 22.06 3.68 12.42
N SER A 135 22.12 4.62 11.48
CA SER A 135 21.86 4.35 10.06
C SER A 135 22.91 3.50 9.37
N ASP A 136 24.13 3.44 9.90
CA ASP A 136 25.20 2.63 9.33
C ASP A 136 25.01 1.16 9.73
N GLU A 137 24.69 0.91 11.00
CA GLU A 137 24.28 -0.42 11.47
C GLU A 137 23.05 -0.92 10.72
N GLU A 138 22.07 -0.04 10.46
CA GLU A 138 20.88 -0.41 9.70
C GLU A 138 21.25 -0.81 8.26
N ALA A 139 22.09 -0.02 7.59
CA ALA A 139 22.51 -0.32 6.23
C ALA A 139 23.25 -1.66 6.15
N GLU A 140 24.09 -1.97 7.15
CA GLU A 140 24.78 -3.27 7.25
C GLU A 140 23.81 -4.43 7.51
N ALA A 141 22.85 -4.26 8.42
CA ALA A 141 21.87 -5.29 8.75
C ALA A 141 20.99 -5.62 7.52
N VAL A 142 20.45 -4.61 6.87
CA VAL A 142 19.65 -4.78 5.65
C VAL A 142 20.49 -5.36 4.52
N GLY A 143 21.74 -4.90 4.36
CA GLY A 143 22.65 -5.44 3.34
C GLY A 143 22.96 -6.92 3.54
N ARG A 144 23.26 -7.36 4.78
CA ARG A 144 23.43 -8.78 5.12
C ARG A 144 22.17 -9.59 4.84
N TRP A 145 21.02 -9.08 5.29
CA TRP A 145 19.74 -9.75 5.05
C TRP A 145 19.46 -9.96 3.55
N VAL A 146 19.78 -9.00 2.70
CA VAL A 146 19.66 -9.14 1.23
C VAL A 146 20.56 -10.28 0.71
N VAL A 147 21.82 -10.34 1.17
CA VAL A 147 22.76 -11.40 0.79
C VAL A 147 22.24 -12.77 1.20
N ASP A 148 21.69 -12.89 2.41
CA ASP A 148 21.11 -14.15 2.91
C ASP A 148 19.91 -14.61 2.05
N ARG A 149 19.03 -13.67 1.64
CA ARG A 149 17.89 -14.01 0.74
C ARG A 149 18.36 -14.50 -0.62
N ILE A 150 19.40 -13.89 -1.17
CA ILE A 150 19.99 -14.34 -2.44
C ILE A 150 20.62 -15.74 -2.28
N ALA A 151 21.31 -15.99 -1.17
CA ALA A 151 21.87 -17.32 -0.87
C ALA A 151 20.79 -18.41 -0.73
N GLU A 152 19.58 -18.03 -0.32
CA GLU A 152 18.39 -18.90 -0.26
C GLU A 152 17.68 -19.05 -1.63
N GLY A 153 18.19 -18.44 -2.69
CA GLY A 153 17.65 -18.56 -4.04
C GLY A 153 16.56 -17.54 -4.40
N VAL A 154 16.52 -16.40 -3.73
CA VAL A 154 15.71 -15.25 -4.14
C VAL A 154 16.50 -14.45 -5.17
N GLU A 155 15.93 -14.21 -6.33
CA GLU A 155 16.58 -13.41 -7.36
C GLU A 155 16.61 -11.91 -6.98
N PRO A 156 17.66 -11.14 -7.34
CA PRO A 156 17.76 -9.73 -6.97
C PRO A 156 16.53 -8.88 -7.34
N HIS A 157 15.91 -9.13 -8.48
CA HIS A 157 14.72 -8.40 -8.93
C HIS A 157 13.43 -8.77 -8.17
N GLU A 158 13.47 -9.85 -7.38
CA GLU A 158 12.42 -10.27 -6.47
C GLU A 158 12.59 -9.68 -5.06
N ILE A 159 13.55 -8.75 -4.86
CA ILE A 159 13.81 -8.09 -3.58
C ILE A 159 13.53 -6.59 -3.70
N GLY A 160 12.65 -6.10 -2.83
CA GLY A 160 12.33 -4.67 -2.69
C GLY A 160 12.86 -4.08 -1.39
N ILE A 161 13.40 -2.85 -1.44
CA ILE A 161 13.80 -2.06 -0.27
C ILE A 161 13.00 -0.76 -0.28
N PHE A 162 12.17 -0.55 0.73
CA PHE A 162 11.26 0.58 0.79
C PHE A 162 11.52 1.46 1.99
N VAL A 163 11.40 2.78 1.77
CA VAL A 163 11.51 3.82 2.79
C VAL A 163 10.30 4.74 2.75
N ARG A 164 10.03 5.45 3.85
CA ARG A 164 8.84 6.32 3.93
C ARG A 164 8.82 7.44 2.91
N SER A 165 9.95 8.07 2.64
CA SER A 165 10.03 9.30 1.83
C SER A 165 11.34 9.41 1.06
N SER A 166 11.35 10.26 0.02
CA SER A 166 12.51 10.45 -0.85
C SER A 166 13.81 10.85 -0.11
N PRO A 167 13.78 11.69 0.94
CA PRO A 167 14.99 11.96 1.72
C PRO A 167 15.66 10.72 2.33
N GLN A 168 14.88 9.67 2.60
CA GLN A 168 15.38 8.41 3.17
C GLN A 168 15.94 7.43 2.12
N LEU A 169 15.75 7.67 0.83
CA LEU A 169 16.30 6.82 -0.24
C LEU A 169 17.83 6.68 -0.14
N ARG A 170 18.53 7.65 0.44
CA ARG A 170 19.97 7.56 0.71
C ARG A 170 20.31 6.35 1.59
N ARG A 171 19.47 6.01 2.58
CA ARG A 171 19.66 4.85 3.47
C ARG A 171 19.45 3.54 2.70
N ALA A 172 18.41 3.46 1.87
CA ALA A 172 18.17 2.30 1.01
C ALA A 172 19.32 2.08 0.01
N ARG A 173 19.89 3.15 -0.57
CA ARG A 173 21.09 3.06 -1.41
C ARG A 173 22.31 2.55 -0.63
N ALA A 174 22.48 3.00 0.60
CA ALA A 174 23.57 2.53 1.46
C ALA A 174 23.44 1.03 1.76
N ALA A 175 22.21 0.56 2.10
CA ALA A 175 21.93 -0.86 2.32
C ALA A 175 22.19 -1.71 1.05
N ALA A 176 21.74 -1.26 -0.11
CA ALA A 176 22.04 -1.94 -1.38
C ALA A 176 23.53 -1.99 -1.67
N LYS A 177 24.27 -0.91 -1.38
CA LYS A 177 25.74 -0.88 -1.52
C LYS A 177 26.42 -1.88 -0.58
N GLN A 178 25.95 -2.00 0.66
CA GLN A 178 26.46 -3.00 1.62
C GLN A 178 26.22 -4.43 1.17
N SER A 179 25.13 -4.71 0.49
CA SER A 179 24.85 -6.05 -0.08
C SER A 179 25.78 -6.38 -1.27
N GLY A 180 26.42 -5.40 -1.89
CA GLY A 180 27.18 -5.58 -3.13
C GLY A 180 26.31 -5.85 -4.39
N VAL A 181 24.99 -5.81 -4.26
CA VAL A 181 24.06 -6.09 -5.36
C VAL A 181 23.63 -4.80 -6.06
N PRO A 182 23.66 -4.74 -7.40
CA PRO A 182 23.16 -3.57 -8.12
C PRO A 182 21.69 -3.28 -7.80
N ALA A 183 21.33 -2.01 -7.68
CA ALA A 183 19.96 -1.59 -7.42
C ALA A 183 19.43 -0.63 -8.51
N THR A 184 18.10 -0.59 -8.66
CA THR A 184 17.38 0.37 -9.50
C THR A 184 16.35 1.10 -8.61
N GLU A 185 16.33 2.41 -8.70
CA GLU A 185 15.27 3.19 -8.05
C GLU A 185 14.00 3.13 -8.90
N LEU A 186 12.91 2.85 -8.24
CA LEU A 186 11.58 2.90 -8.84
C LEU A 186 11.21 4.37 -9.11
N GLY A 187 10.82 4.65 -10.33
CA GLY A 187 10.32 5.96 -10.75
C GLY A 187 8.83 5.88 -11.13
N ASP A 188 8.35 6.86 -11.89
CA ASP A 188 6.95 6.93 -12.34
C ASP A 188 6.50 5.68 -13.13
N LYS A 189 7.43 5.04 -13.83
CA LYS A 189 7.25 3.71 -14.40
C LYS A 189 7.71 2.69 -13.37
N VAL A 190 6.78 2.16 -12.61
CA VAL A 190 7.04 1.20 -11.53
C VAL A 190 7.36 -0.17 -12.13
N GLU A 191 8.59 -0.35 -12.60
CA GLU A 191 9.06 -1.58 -13.26
C GLU A 191 10.30 -2.13 -12.55
N THR A 192 10.30 -3.44 -12.31
CA THR A 192 11.47 -4.15 -11.77
C THR A 192 12.48 -4.44 -12.89
N THR A 193 13.77 -4.47 -12.57
CA THR A 193 14.84 -4.74 -13.53
C THR A 193 15.51 -6.07 -13.20
N PRO A 194 15.57 -7.05 -14.12
CA PRO A 194 16.25 -8.32 -13.88
C PRO A 194 17.68 -8.16 -13.37
N GLY A 195 18.03 -8.94 -12.35
CA GLY A 195 19.35 -8.91 -11.72
C GLY A 195 19.66 -7.70 -10.84
N ARG A 196 18.68 -6.87 -10.52
CA ARG A 196 18.83 -5.67 -9.69
C ARG A 196 17.79 -5.61 -8.58
N LEU A 197 18.19 -5.11 -7.41
CA LEU A 197 17.26 -4.78 -6.33
C LEU A 197 16.36 -3.62 -6.75
N SER A 198 15.13 -3.60 -6.27
CA SER A 198 14.24 -2.44 -6.40
C SER A 198 14.30 -1.59 -5.13
N ILE A 199 14.57 -0.30 -5.28
CA ILE A 199 14.56 0.67 -4.19
C ILE A 199 13.47 1.70 -4.47
N GLY A 200 12.66 2.02 -3.47
CA GLY A 200 11.61 3.02 -3.64
C GLY A 200 11.04 3.57 -2.34
N THR A 201 10.14 4.52 -2.48
CA THR A 201 9.31 4.93 -1.35
C THR A 201 8.15 3.94 -1.16
N MET A 202 7.61 3.85 0.05
CA MET A 202 6.45 2.98 0.35
C MET A 202 5.26 3.25 -0.58
N HIS A 203 5.11 4.50 -1.08
CA HIS A 203 4.07 4.84 -2.06
C HIS A 203 4.22 4.11 -3.40
N LEU A 204 5.47 3.89 -3.83
CA LEU A 204 5.78 3.19 -5.07
C LEU A 204 5.73 1.66 -4.93
N ALA A 205 5.63 1.14 -3.70
CA ALA A 205 5.48 -0.29 -3.45
C ALA A 205 4.13 -0.83 -3.94
N ARG A 206 3.14 0.05 -4.06
CA ARG A 206 1.79 -0.31 -4.46
C ARG A 206 1.75 -0.96 -5.85
N GLY A 207 0.92 -1.99 -6.00
CA GLY A 207 0.82 -2.76 -7.24
C GLY A 207 1.98 -3.70 -7.53
N LEU A 208 3.09 -3.61 -6.76
CA LEU A 208 4.22 -4.52 -6.88
C LEU A 208 4.09 -5.73 -5.96
N GLU A 209 4.86 -6.77 -6.29
CA GLU A 209 5.00 -7.98 -5.50
C GLU A 209 6.46 -8.44 -5.53
N PHE A 210 6.98 -8.82 -4.36
CA PHE A 210 8.35 -9.30 -4.20
C PHE A 210 8.34 -10.57 -3.36
N ARG A 211 9.31 -11.45 -3.58
CA ARG A 211 9.52 -12.58 -2.66
C ARG A 211 10.05 -12.11 -1.32
N ALA A 212 10.89 -11.08 -1.32
CA ALA A 212 11.48 -10.53 -0.12
C ALA A 212 11.38 -9.00 -0.10
N VAL A 213 10.98 -8.42 1.03
CA VAL A 213 10.89 -6.97 1.21
C VAL A 213 11.62 -6.56 2.49
N ALA A 214 12.44 -5.53 2.38
CA ALA A 214 12.94 -4.77 3.51
C ALA A 214 12.23 -3.41 3.56
N VAL A 215 11.57 -3.11 4.67
CA VAL A 215 11.03 -1.79 4.96
C VAL A 215 11.94 -1.17 6.00
N MET A 216 12.62 -0.08 5.66
CA MET A 216 13.65 0.50 6.51
C MET A 216 13.44 2.00 6.77
N ALA A 217 14.24 2.56 7.67
CA ALA A 217 14.10 3.94 8.13
C ALA A 217 12.74 4.20 8.82
N CYS A 218 12.24 3.21 9.57
CA CYS A 218 11.05 3.36 10.38
C CYS A 218 11.41 3.97 11.75
N ASP A 219 11.94 5.18 11.70
CA ASP A 219 12.34 5.93 12.88
C ASP A 219 11.22 6.87 13.33
N ASP A 220 11.30 7.35 14.57
CA ASP A 220 10.50 8.48 15.03
C ASP A 220 10.71 9.71 14.12
N GLU A 221 9.70 10.57 13.97
CA GLU A 221 9.66 11.72 13.07
C GLU A 221 9.74 11.39 11.55
N VAL A 222 10.13 10.15 11.18
CA VAL A 222 10.15 9.67 9.80
C VAL A 222 8.87 8.91 9.46
N LEU A 223 8.39 8.10 10.40
CA LEU A 223 7.15 7.33 10.29
C LEU A 223 6.44 7.30 11.65
N PRO A 224 5.31 7.99 11.84
CA PRO A 224 4.64 8.85 10.85
C PRO A 224 5.48 10.07 10.43
N LEU A 225 5.23 10.59 9.24
CA LEU A 225 6.01 11.72 8.72
C LEU A 225 5.70 13.00 9.50
N GLN A 226 6.68 13.51 10.25
CA GLN A 226 6.54 14.65 11.15
C GLN A 226 5.95 15.90 10.48
N GLN A 227 6.36 16.20 9.24
CA GLN A 227 5.82 17.32 8.48
C GLN A 227 4.30 17.25 8.25
N ARG A 228 3.73 16.02 8.18
CA ARG A 228 2.29 15.84 8.06
C ARG A 228 1.59 16.10 9.39
N ILE A 229 2.19 15.66 10.49
CA ILE A 229 1.69 15.90 11.85
C ILE A 229 1.68 17.40 12.15
N GLU A 230 2.76 18.11 11.84
CA GLU A 230 2.88 19.55 12.07
C GLU A 230 1.92 20.40 11.22
N ALA A 231 1.44 19.86 10.11
CA ALA A 231 0.51 20.56 9.20
C ALA A 231 -0.96 20.41 9.60
N VAL A 232 -1.26 19.62 10.65
CA VAL A 232 -2.62 19.31 11.10
C VAL A 232 -3.22 20.47 11.89
N ALA A 233 -4.50 20.72 11.70
CA ALA A 233 -5.22 21.81 12.37
C ALA A 233 -6.04 21.37 13.59
N ASP A 234 -6.48 20.10 13.63
CA ASP A 234 -7.29 19.52 14.72
C ASP A 234 -7.03 18.03 14.94
N ASP A 235 -7.63 17.48 16.00
CA ASP A 235 -7.41 16.08 16.42
C ASP A 235 -7.96 15.06 15.41
N ALA A 236 -9.01 15.38 14.66
CA ALA A 236 -9.58 14.48 13.67
C ALA A 236 -8.64 14.35 12.45
N ASP A 237 -8.09 15.46 11.99
CA ASP A 237 -7.07 15.47 10.94
C ASP A 237 -5.80 14.71 11.38
N LEU A 238 -5.44 14.77 12.66
CA LEU A 238 -4.30 14.03 13.22
C LEU A 238 -4.53 12.52 13.14
N GLU A 239 -5.70 12.04 13.53
CA GLU A 239 -6.06 10.63 13.42
C GLU A 239 -6.01 10.14 11.97
N ASP A 240 -6.48 10.95 11.02
CA ASP A 240 -6.41 10.64 9.59
C ASP A 240 -4.96 10.54 9.09
N VAL A 241 -4.05 11.39 9.57
CA VAL A 241 -2.62 11.30 9.24
C VAL A 241 -2.05 9.98 9.76
N TYR A 242 -2.28 9.65 11.03
CA TYR A 242 -1.80 8.40 11.62
C TYR A 242 -2.34 7.17 10.90
N ASN A 243 -3.63 7.14 10.60
CA ASN A 243 -4.27 6.06 9.86
C ASN A 243 -3.65 5.89 8.47
N THR A 244 -3.42 6.99 7.75
CA THR A 244 -2.76 6.96 6.43
C THR A 244 -1.35 6.39 6.52
N GLU A 245 -0.55 6.81 7.51
CA GLU A 245 0.83 6.35 7.69
C GLU A 245 0.88 4.86 8.08
N ARG A 246 -0.07 4.37 8.91
CA ARG A 246 -0.22 2.95 9.23
C ARG A 246 -0.58 2.12 7.99
N HIS A 247 -1.51 2.60 7.17
CA HIS A 247 -1.87 1.93 5.92
C HIS A 247 -0.68 1.88 4.95
N LEU A 248 0.12 2.94 4.88
CA LEU A 248 1.29 2.99 4.02
C LEU A 248 2.34 1.94 4.42
N LEU A 249 2.63 1.83 5.73
CA LEU A 249 3.50 0.79 6.26
C LEU A 249 2.93 -0.62 6.01
N TYR A 250 1.63 -0.79 6.26
CA TYR A 250 0.92 -2.05 5.98
C TYR A 250 1.08 -2.48 4.52
N VAL A 251 0.83 -1.56 3.58
CA VAL A 251 0.98 -1.85 2.15
C VAL A 251 2.40 -2.24 1.82
N ALA A 252 3.40 -1.54 2.31
CA ALA A 252 4.81 -1.88 2.07
C ALA A 252 5.15 -3.28 2.61
N CYS A 253 4.73 -3.62 3.83
CA CYS A 253 4.94 -4.94 4.43
C CYS A 253 4.26 -6.06 3.63
N THR A 254 3.04 -5.84 3.16
CA THR A 254 2.26 -6.84 2.43
C THR A 254 2.67 -7.00 0.96
N ARG A 255 3.68 -6.26 0.49
CA ARG A 255 4.34 -6.53 -0.79
C ARG A 255 5.25 -7.75 -0.71
N ALA A 256 5.62 -8.17 0.49
CA ALA A 256 6.42 -9.37 0.71
C ALA A 256 5.55 -10.63 0.60
N ARG A 257 6.02 -11.58 -0.18
CA ARG A 257 5.43 -12.91 -0.28
C ARG A 257 5.98 -13.87 0.78
N ASP A 258 7.31 -14.02 0.81
CA ASP A 258 8.02 -15.06 1.57
C ASP A 258 8.79 -14.49 2.78
N HIS A 259 9.46 -13.35 2.64
CA HIS A 259 10.34 -12.78 3.66
C HIS A 259 10.10 -11.29 3.86
N LEU A 260 9.98 -10.88 5.11
CA LEU A 260 9.83 -9.48 5.50
C LEU A 260 10.85 -9.11 6.57
N LEU A 261 11.54 -8.01 6.35
CA LEU A 261 12.37 -7.31 7.33
C LEU A 261 11.81 -5.89 7.52
N VAL A 262 11.64 -5.47 8.77
CA VAL A 262 11.31 -4.07 9.10
C VAL A 262 12.38 -3.53 10.03
N THR A 263 12.99 -2.39 9.68
CA THR A 263 14.03 -1.79 10.50
C THR A 263 13.76 -0.32 10.81
N GLY A 264 14.24 0.13 11.95
CA GLY A 264 14.29 1.52 12.35
C GLY A 264 15.51 1.79 13.23
N VAL A 265 15.87 3.05 13.34
CA VAL A 265 16.96 3.54 14.21
C VAL A 265 16.36 4.20 15.44
N LYS A 266 17.06 4.13 16.56
CA LYS A 266 16.62 4.76 17.81
C LYS A 266 16.66 6.29 17.73
N PRO A 267 15.60 6.98 18.18
CA PRO A 267 14.31 6.44 18.62
C PRO A 267 13.49 5.87 17.43
N ALA A 268 12.94 4.69 17.63
CA ALA A 268 12.18 4.03 16.59
C ALA A 268 10.74 4.54 16.53
N SER A 269 10.10 4.38 15.38
CA SER A 269 8.68 4.64 15.20
C SER A 269 7.82 3.83 16.17
N GLU A 270 6.80 4.44 16.75
CA GLU A 270 5.78 3.74 17.56
C GLU A 270 5.09 2.61 16.81
N PHE A 271 5.00 2.67 15.47
CA PHE A 271 4.41 1.60 14.66
C PHE A 271 5.22 0.30 14.69
N LEU A 272 6.51 0.37 15.03
CA LEU A 272 7.31 -0.84 15.25
C LEU A 272 6.92 -1.54 16.54
N GLU A 273 6.48 -0.79 17.57
CA GLU A 273 5.95 -1.38 18.81
C GLU A 273 4.66 -2.16 18.54
N ASP A 274 3.77 -1.64 17.67
CA ASP A 274 2.57 -2.36 17.25
C ASP A 274 2.91 -3.67 16.53
N LEU A 275 3.95 -3.66 15.71
CA LEU A 275 4.42 -4.87 15.04
C LEU A 275 5.06 -5.88 16.02
N LEU A 276 5.68 -5.45 17.10
CA LEU A 276 6.34 -6.32 18.07
C LEU A 276 5.38 -6.96 19.08
N ASN A 277 4.27 -6.30 19.41
CA ASN A 277 3.27 -6.75 20.39
C ASN A 277 2.22 -7.67 19.77
#